data_ed9b3efc5b69395f3fdc48ca7a5cfc37
#
_entry.id   ed9b3efc5b69395f3fdc48ca7a5cfc37
#
_cell.length_a   1.000
_cell.length_b   1.000
_cell.length_c   1.000
_cell.angle_alpha   90.00
_cell.angle_beta   90.00
_cell.angle_gamma   90.00
#
_symmetry.space_group_name_H-M   'P 1'
#
loop_
_entity.id
_entity.type
_entity.pdbx_description
1 polymer ?
#
loop_
_entity_poly.entity_id
_entity_poly.type
_entity_poly.pdbx_seq_one_letter_code
_entity_poly.pdbx_strand_id
1 'polypeptide(L)'
;MFIIDDDFDRGSLHSFSFCRNTKPGSAIQSILQALLPVSTPLELQPDHRFEFCDAENNVNMLLLLEGTGVVGHDENNMAITTVFSPSVLGLVDGYSTFYDVEARPKHFFSAETHCLCQLVPLDSFVKIIDEQNLWHDIARILAHRLLLLAIREKEFIGVESFIMIRTLILELGYYPEEYREQINVLNFIQRRTNLSRSGILYVLSELRKGEYISVHRGVLKGINKRIPVDF
;
A
#
# COMPACT_ATOMS: atom_id res chain seq x y z
N MET A 1 -9.38 21.85 -5.12
CA MET A 1 -10.69 21.25 -4.77
C MET A 1 -10.71 19.85 -5.37
N PHE A 2 -11.04 18.84 -4.57
CA PHE A 2 -11.18 17.48 -5.07
C PHE A 2 -12.68 17.18 -5.18
N ILE A 3 -13.18 17.03 -6.41
CA ILE A 3 -14.52 16.53 -6.65
C ILE A 3 -14.40 15.00 -6.65
N ILE A 4 -14.50 14.43 -5.46
CA ILE A 4 -14.61 12.99 -5.27
C ILE A 4 -16.11 12.77 -5.08
N ASP A 5 -16.75 12.33 -6.16
CA ASP A 5 -18.19 12.12 -6.18
C ASP A 5 -18.52 10.88 -5.34
N ASP A 6 -19.22 11.05 -4.21
CA ASP A 6 -19.72 9.94 -3.38
C ASP A 6 -20.72 9.03 -4.14
N ASP A 7 -21.21 9.50 -5.30
CA ASP A 7 -22.02 8.73 -6.26
C ASP A 7 -21.18 7.90 -7.24
N PHE A 8 -19.85 7.88 -7.05
CA PHE A 8 -18.95 7.11 -7.87
C PHE A 8 -19.20 5.63 -7.66
N ASP A 9 -20.11 5.12 -8.47
CA ASP A 9 -20.47 3.71 -8.58
C ASP A 9 -20.86 3.05 -7.26
N ARG A 10 -22.10 3.24 -6.82
CA ARG A 10 -22.70 2.56 -5.65
C ARG A 10 -22.61 1.02 -5.69
N GLY A 11 -21.88 0.48 -6.67
CA GLY A 11 -21.62 -0.94 -6.88
C GLY A 11 -20.15 -1.37 -6.82
N SER A 12 -19.15 -0.46 -6.90
CA SER A 12 -17.74 -0.86 -6.86
C SER A 12 -17.07 -0.43 -5.55
N LEU A 13 -16.72 -1.39 -4.73
CA LEU A 13 -15.86 -1.18 -3.57
C LEU A 13 -14.44 -0.90 -4.08
N HIS A 14 -13.97 0.34 -3.99
CA HIS A 14 -12.57 0.63 -4.26
C HIS A 14 -11.68 0.08 -3.14
N SER A 15 -10.58 -0.56 -3.53
CA SER A 15 -9.63 -1.17 -2.58
C SER A 15 -9.12 -0.17 -1.54
N PHE A 16 -8.90 1.08 -1.94
CA PHE A 16 -8.48 2.14 -1.03
C PHE A 16 -9.55 2.49 0.01
N SER A 17 -10.79 2.74 -0.42
CA SER A 17 -11.92 3.06 0.48
C SER A 17 -12.21 1.89 1.42
N PHE A 18 -12.17 0.66 0.90
CA PHE A 18 -12.29 -0.54 1.72
C PHE A 18 -11.19 -0.60 2.77
N CYS A 19 -9.93 -0.46 2.38
CA CYS A 19 -8.79 -0.50 3.29
C CYS A 19 -8.94 0.51 4.43
N ARG A 20 -9.28 1.75 4.11
CA ARG A 20 -9.44 2.83 5.09
C ARG A 20 -10.60 2.58 6.07
N ASN A 21 -11.75 2.15 5.56
CA ASN A 21 -12.98 2.06 6.34
C ASN A 21 -13.09 0.77 7.17
N THR A 22 -12.38 -0.28 6.79
CA THR A 22 -12.49 -1.62 7.40
C THR A 22 -11.22 -2.10 8.07
N LYS A 23 -10.18 -1.25 8.10
CA LYS A 23 -8.89 -1.58 8.72
C LYS A 23 -9.09 -2.06 10.16
N PRO A 24 -8.54 -3.23 10.56
CA PRO A 24 -8.72 -3.80 11.88
C PRO A 24 -7.87 -3.08 12.94
N GLY A 25 -8.22 -1.81 13.23
CA GLY A 25 -7.42 -0.91 14.07
C GLY A 25 -7.18 -1.46 15.47
N SER A 26 -8.18 -2.08 16.11
CA SER A 26 -8.00 -2.67 17.44
C SER A 26 -7.00 -3.82 17.45
N ALA A 27 -7.04 -4.70 16.43
CA ALA A 27 -6.09 -5.79 16.31
C ALA A 27 -4.65 -5.27 16.09
N ILE A 28 -4.49 -4.29 15.20
CA ILE A 28 -3.19 -3.66 14.98
C ILE A 28 -2.67 -3.01 16.27
N GLN A 29 -3.51 -2.32 17.01
CA GLN A 29 -3.13 -1.67 18.27
C GLN A 29 -2.66 -2.68 19.32
N SER A 30 -3.38 -3.81 19.48
CA SER A 30 -2.97 -4.90 20.40
C SER A 30 -1.59 -5.44 20.06
N ILE A 31 -1.34 -5.70 18.77
CA ILE A 31 -0.05 -6.19 18.29
C ILE A 31 1.07 -5.15 18.53
N LEU A 32 0.83 -3.88 18.22
CA LEU A 32 1.82 -2.82 18.44
C LEU A 32 2.17 -2.69 19.92
N GLN A 33 1.17 -2.68 20.82
CA GLN A 33 1.40 -2.59 22.26
C GLN A 33 2.27 -3.75 22.79
N ALA A 34 2.07 -4.95 22.27
CA ALA A 34 2.83 -6.12 22.65
C ALA A 34 4.29 -6.09 22.15
N LEU A 35 4.51 -5.59 20.92
CA LEU A 35 5.79 -5.71 20.22
C LEU A 35 6.72 -4.49 20.41
N LEU A 36 6.19 -3.30 20.63
CA LEU A 36 6.99 -2.08 20.81
C LEU A 36 8.09 -2.19 21.87
N PRO A 37 7.87 -2.84 23.05
CA PRO A 37 8.90 -2.96 24.07
C PRO A 37 10.16 -3.73 23.65
N VAL A 38 10.07 -4.58 22.62
CA VAL A 38 11.18 -5.42 22.12
C VAL A 38 11.68 -5.01 20.75
N SER A 39 11.14 -3.93 20.21
CA SER A 39 11.45 -3.45 18.85
C SER A 39 12.64 -2.50 18.85
N THR A 40 13.24 -2.34 17.66
CA THR A 40 14.30 -1.36 17.40
C THR A 40 13.82 -0.32 16.39
N PRO A 41 14.13 0.98 16.58
CA PRO A 41 13.66 2.04 15.70
C PRO A 41 14.34 1.96 14.32
N LEU A 42 13.55 2.30 13.30
CA LEU A 42 14.00 2.46 11.91
C LEU A 42 13.27 3.65 11.27
N GLU A 43 14.02 4.57 10.68
CA GLU A 43 13.46 5.64 9.85
C GLU A 43 13.73 5.36 8.38
N LEU A 44 12.71 5.51 7.54
CA LEU A 44 12.82 5.37 6.10
C LEU A 44 12.46 6.69 5.42
N GLN A 45 13.38 7.19 4.59
CA GLN A 45 13.12 8.34 3.72
C GLN A 45 12.29 7.90 2.50
N PRO A 46 11.59 8.84 1.82
CA PRO A 46 10.89 8.54 0.58
C PRO A 46 11.78 7.79 -0.41
N ASP A 47 11.22 6.83 -1.11
CA ASP A 47 11.87 5.91 -2.06
C ASP A 47 12.85 4.90 -1.43
N HIS A 48 13.12 4.94 -0.13
CA HIS A 48 13.88 3.88 0.51
C HIS A 48 13.08 2.57 0.54
N ARG A 49 13.81 1.49 0.29
CA ARG A 49 13.28 0.13 0.27
C ARG A 49 13.78 -0.65 1.48
N PHE A 50 12.87 -1.38 2.11
CA PHE A 50 13.14 -2.33 3.17
C PHE A 50 12.74 -3.74 2.69
N GLU A 51 13.65 -4.69 2.81
CA GLU A 51 13.42 -6.10 2.51
C GLU A 51 13.14 -6.84 3.82
N PHE A 52 12.03 -7.59 3.87
CA PHE A 52 11.64 -8.32 5.09
C PHE A 52 12.60 -9.47 5.41
N CYS A 53 13.28 -10.01 4.40
CA CYS A 53 14.25 -11.07 4.53
C CYS A 53 15.63 -10.54 4.09
N ASP A 54 16.62 -10.58 4.96
CA ASP A 54 17.98 -10.16 4.64
C ASP A 54 18.75 -11.24 3.84
N ALA A 55 20.00 -10.95 3.48
CA ALA A 55 20.86 -11.85 2.73
C ALA A 55 21.21 -13.15 3.49
N GLU A 56 21.09 -13.14 4.82
CA GLU A 56 21.34 -14.27 5.70
C GLU A 56 20.05 -15.07 6.00
N ASN A 57 18.94 -14.71 5.34
CA ASN A 57 17.61 -15.26 5.52
C ASN A 57 16.98 -14.99 6.90
N ASN A 58 17.48 -13.97 7.64
CA ASN A 58 16.80 -13.49 8.83
C ASN A 58 15.60 -12.63 8.43
N VAL A 59 14.46 -12.86 9.06
CA VAL A 59 13.24 -12.08 8.81
C VAL A 59 12.97 -11.13 9.96
N ASN A 60 12.69 -9.88 9.61
CA ASN A 60 12.22 -8.87 10.53
C ASN A 60 10.80 -8.42 10.18
N MET A 61 9.94 -8.38 11.20
CA MET A 61 8.63 -7.75 11.10
C MET A 61 8.80 -6.23 11.13
N LEU A 62 8.08 -5.51 10.28
CA LEU A 62 8.08 -4.05 10.24
C LEU A 62 6.79 -3.51 10.83
N LEU A 63 6.90 -2.74 11.89
CA LEU A 63 5.80 -1.99 12.48
C LEU A 63 5.86 -0.56 11.91
N LEU A 64 4.93 -0.20 11.05
CA LEU A 64 4.81 1.15 10.49
C LEU A 64 3.98 2.01 11.46
N LEU A 65 4.61 2.98 12.11
CA LEU A 65 3.98 3.86 13.10
C LEU A 65 3.46 5.15 12.47
N GLU A 66 4.22 5.74 11.54
CA GLU A 66 3.87 6.95 10.80
C GLU A 66 4.27 6.83 9.34
N GLY A 67 3.56 7.54 8.46
CA GLY A 67 3.83 7.57 7.03
C GLY A 67 3.02 6.58 6.20
N THR A 68 3.39 6.47 4.94
CA THR A 68 2.78 5.57 3.94
C THR A 68 3.83 5.02 2.99
N GLY A 69 3.57 3.86 2.44
CA GLY A 69 4.41 3.21 1.46
C GLY A 69 3.68 2.08 0.74
N VAL A 70 4.41 1.34 -0.05
CA VAL A 70 3.89 0.21 -0.80
C VAL A 70 4.58 -1.08 -0.40
N VAL A 71 3.82 -2.16 -0.35
CA VAL A 71 4.36 -3.52 -0.37
C VAL A 71 4.35 -4.01 -1.81
N GLY A 72 5.44 -4.57 -2.26
CA GLY A 72 5.61 -5.09 -3.60
C GLY A 72 6.33 -6.42 -3.63
N HIS A 73 6.31 -7.07 -4.81
CA HIS A 73 7.09 -8.27 -5.09
C HIS A 73 8.51 -7.91 -5.51
N ASP A 74 9.49 -8.63 -4.96
CA ASP A 74 10.90 -8.44 -5.26
C ASP A 74 11.24 -8.72 -6.73
N GLU A 75 10.65 -9.76 -7.32
CA GLU A 75 10.95 -10.24 -8.66
C GLU A 75 10.68 -9.21 -9.78
N ASN A 76 9.65 -8.40 -9.66
CA ASN A 76 9.21 -7.48 -10.72
C ASN A 76 9.11 -6.02 -10.28
N ASN A 77 9.47 -5.71 -9.03
CA ASN A 77 9.38 -4.37 -8.45
C ASN A 77 7.97 -3.74 -8.46
N MET A 78 6.92 -4.54 -8.69
CA MET A 78 5.56 -4.04 -8.74
C MET A 78 4.97 -3.86 -7.34
N ALA A 79 4.33 -2.73 -7.13
CA ALA A 79 3.56 -2.48 -5.92
C ALA A 79 2.27 -3.31 -5.95
N ILE A 80 2.09 -4.14 -4.91
CA ILE A 80 0.89 -4.95 -4.72
C ILE A 80 -0.20 -4.11 -4.05
N THR A 81 0.17 -3.40 -2.99
CA THR A 81 -0.79 -2.62 -2.19
C THR A 81 -0.12 -1.44 -1.51
N THR A 82 -0.89 -0.38 -1.33
CA THR A 82 -0.52 0.76 -0.49
C THR A 82 -0.82 0.45 0.96
N VAL A 83 0.07 0.86 1.83
CA VAL A 83 -0.06 0.70 3.28
C VAL A 83 0.04 2.04 3.97
N PHE A 84 -0.93 2.33 4.82
CA PHE A 84 -0.95 3.49 5.71
C PHE A 84 -0.65 3.08 7.15
N SER A 85 0.01 3.96 7.88
CA SER A 85 0.19 3.79 9.33
C SER A 85 -1.16 3.87 10.10
N PRO A 86 -1.25 3.26 11.30
CA PRO A 86 -0.35 2.24 11.83
C PRO A 86 -0.54 0.89 11.12
N SER A 87 0.51 0.09 10.96
CA SER A 87 0.40 -1.23 10.30
C SER A 87 1.50 -2.20 10.74
N VAL A 88 1.23 -3.50 10.63
CA VAL A 88 2.18 -4.59 10.90
C VAL A 88 2.49 -5.28 9.57
N LEU A 89 3.74 -5.36 9.16
CA LEU A 89 4.17 -5.86 7.86
C LEU A 89 5.17 -7.03 8.03
N GLY A 90 5.36 -7.82 6.97
CA GLY A 90 6.25 -8.98 6.98
C GLY A 90 5.58 -10.30 7.37
N LEU A 91 4.26 -10.32 7.66
CA LEU A 91 3.55 -11.51 8.12
C LEU A 91 3.67 -12.71 7.17
N VAL A 92 3.62 -12.47 5.85
CA VAL A 92 3.72 -13.55 4.85
C VAL A 92 5.15 -14.08 4.79
N ASP A 93 6.13 -13.20 4.76
CA ASP A 93 7.56 -13.58 4.74
C ASP A 93 7.97 -14.26 6.03
N GLY A 94 7.52 -13.75 7.18
CA GLY A 94 7.74 -14.36 8.48
C GLY A 94 7.14 -15.75 8.59
N TYR A 95 5.87 -15.93 8.22
CA TYR A 95 5.22 -17.23 8.20
C TYR A 95 5.97 -18.22 7.30
N SER A 96 6.30 -17.80 6.08
CA SER A 96 6.97 -18.66 5.11
C SER A 96 8.34 -19.12 5.60
N THR A 97 9.09 -18.25 6.26
CA THR A 97 10.40 -18.60 6.84
C THR A 97 10.26 -19.51 8.05
N PHE A 98 9.31 -19.20 8.95
CA PHE A 98 9.10 -19.98 10.17
C PHE A 98 8.66 -21.43 9.90
N TYR A 99 7.94 -21.67 8.79
CA TYR A 99 7.45 -22.99 8.40
C TYR A 99 8.18 -23.59 7.19
N ASP A 100 9.36 -23.07 6.83
CA ASP A 100 10.20 -23.56 5.72
C ASP A 100 9.46 -23.68 4.38
N VAL A 101 8.57 -22.74 4.09
CA VAL A 101 7.90 -22.68 2.80
C VAL A 101 8.89 -22.12 1.76
N GLU A 102 9.45 -23.01 0.95
CA GLU A 102 10.41 -22.67 -0.10
C GLU A 102 9.78 -21.82 -1.21
N ALA A 103 9.87 -21.96 -2.38
CA ALA A 103 9.26 -21.36 -3.58
C ALA A 103 8.16 -20.28 -3.33
N ARG A 104 8.46 -19.23 -2.55
CA ARG A 104 7.56 -18.14 -2.21
C ARG A 104 7.99 -16.84 -2.87
N PRO A 105 7.08 -15.96 -3.27
CA PRO A 105 7.45 -14.61 -3.64
C PRO A 105 8.00 -13.88 -2.41
N LYS A 106 9.14 -13.22 -2.56
CA LYS A 106 9.69 -12.31 -1.55
C LYS A 106 9.05 -10.94 -1.71
N HIS A 107 8.81 -10.29 -0.58
CA HIS A 107 8.21 -8.97 -0.58
C HIS A 107 9.19 -7.92 -0.06
N PHE A 108 8.92 -6.68 -0.44
CA PHE A 108 9.58 -5.51 0.11
C PHE A 108 8.57 -4.46 0.54
N PHE A 109 8.98 -3.57 1.42
CA PHE A 109 8.28 -2.32 1.69
C PHE A 109 9.09 -1.17 1.10
N SER A 110 8.46 -0.26 0.35
CA SER A 110 9.09 0.97 -0.14
C SER A 110 8.32 2.16 0.41
N ALA A 111 9.01 3.04 1.12
CA ALA A 111 8.44 4.25 1.67
C ALA A 111 8.04 5.22 0.55
N GLU A 112 6.81 5.74 0.56
CA GLU A 112 6.35 6.81 -0.32
C GLU A 112 6.46 8.18 0.35
N THR A 113 6.45 8.21 1.67
CA THR A 113 6.68 9.39 2.49
C THR A 113 7.78 9.09 3.51
N HIS A 114 8.20 10.07 4.30
CA HIS A 114 8.99 9.79 5.50
C HIS A 114 8.20 8.86 6.42
N CYS A 115 8.81 7.74 6.83
CA CYS A 115 8.18 6.72 7.64
C CYS A 115 8.94 6.51 8.95
N LEU A 116 8.20 6.52 10.06
CA LEU A 116 8.69 6.07 11.36
C LEU A 116 8.27 4.61 11.54
N CYS A 117 9.26 3.75 11.69
CA CYS A 117 9.06 2.31 11.77
C CYS A 117 9.75 1.73 13.01
N GLN A 118 9.38 0.50 13.34
CA GLN A 118 10.07 -0.33 14.32
C GLN A 118 10.28 -1.72 13.74
N LEU A 119 11.41 -2.33 14.03
CA LEU A 119 11.76 -3.69 13.61
C LEU A 119 11.63 -4.66 14.78
N VAL A 120 11.08 -5.83 14.51
CA VAL A 120 10.98 -6.93 15.46
C VAL A 120 11.49 -8.21 14.80
N PRO A 121 12.53 -8.88 15.33
CA PRO A 121 12.99 -10.17 14.85
C PRO A 121 11.86 -11.21 14.89
N LEU A 122 11.80 -12.08 13.87
CA LEU A 122 10.74 -13.09 13.73
C LEU A 122 10.55 -13.95 14.98
N ASP A 123 11.65 -14.44 15.58
CA ASP A 123 11.57 -15.29 16.79
C ASP A 123 10.93 -14.55 17.96
N SER A 124 11.30 -13.27 18.15
CA SER A 124 10.69 -12.43 19.20
C SER A 124 9.22 -12.17 18.90
N PHE A 125 8.87 -11.96 17.64
CA PHE A 125 7.49 -11.79 17.19
C PHE A 125 6.65 -13.02 17.54
N VAL A 126 7.07 -14.21 17.07
CA VAL A 126 6.32 -15.46 17.29
C VAL A 126 6.16 -15.72 18.79
N LYS A 127 7.25 -15.61 19.56
CA LYS A 127 7.22 -15.81 21.00
C LYS A 127 6.19 -14.93 21.69
N ILE A 128 6.16 -13.63 21.41
CA ILE A 128 5.24 -12.69 22.05
C ILE A 128 3.80 -12.92 21.64
N ILE A 129 3.57 -13.20 20.34
CA ILE A 129 2.23 -13.50 19.82
C ILE A 129 1.66 -14.75 20.47
N ASP A 130 2.48 -15.80 20.69
CA ASP A 130 2.10 -17.01 21.41
C ASP A 130 1.80 -16.72 22.90
N GLU A 131 2.75 -16.10 23.61
CA GLU A 131 2.63 -15.82 25.04
C GLU A 131 1.41 -14.95 25.39
N GLN A 132 1.06 -13.99 24.51
CA GLN A 132 -0.06 -13.07 24.72
C GLN A 132 -1.35 -13.51 24.01
N ASN A 133 -1.34 -14.69 23.36
CA ASN A 133 -2.49 -15.25 22.64
C ASN A 133 -3.10 -14.29 21.58
N LEU A 134 -2.24 -13.66 20.78
CA LEU A 134 -2.62 -12.63 19.80
C LEU A 134 -2.86 -13.16 18.37
N TRP A 135 -2.84 -14.47 18.15
CA TRP A 135 -3.06 -15.07 16.82
C TRP A 135 -4.43 -14.74 16.24
N HIS A 136 -5.45 -14.53 17.06
CA HIS A 136 -6.76 -14.07 16.57
C HIS A 136 -6.66 -12.67 15.93
N ASP A 137 -5.89 -11.76 16.53
CA ASP A 137 -5.67 -10.43 15.97
C ASP A 137 -4.83 -10.49 14.67
N ILE A 138 -3.82 -11.36 14.61
CA ILE A 138 -3.08 -11.65 13.37
C ILE A 138 -4.03 -12.18 12.28
N ALA A 139 -4.91 -13.13 12.61
CA ALA A 139 -5.89 -13.66 11.66
C ALA A 139 -6.82 -12.57 11.11
N ARG A 140 -7.28 -11.64 11.95
CA ARG A 140 -8.09 -10.48 11.51
C ARG A 140 -7.34 -9.58 10.54
N ILE A 141 -6.05 -9.31 10.79
CA ILE A 141 -5.20 -8.52 9.90
C ILE A 141 -5.02 -9.24 8.56
N LEU A 142 -4.73 -10.54 8.57
CA LEU A 142 -4.55 -11.33 7.35
C LEU A 142 -5.84 -11.45 6.55
N ALA A 143 -6.98 -11.71 7.19
CA ALA A 143 -8.27 -11.76 6.53
C ALA A 143 -8.62 -10.44 5.84
N HIS A 144 -8.38 -9.31 6.50
CA HIS A 144 -8.56 -7.98 5.90
C HIS A 144 -7.67 -7.79 4.67
N ARG A 145 -6.42 -8.23 4.71
CA ARG A 145 -5.50 -8.14 3.55
C ARG A 145 -5.94 -9.02 2.39
N LEU A 146 -6.40 -10.22 2.65
CA LEU A 146 -6.94 -11.11 1.60
C LEU A 146 -8.14 -10.48 0.90
N LEU A 147 -9.07 -9.88 1.66
CA LEU A 147 -10.20 -9.16 1.07
C LEU A 147 -9.74 -7.95 0.24
N LEU A 148 -8.77 -7.20 0.73
CA LEU A 148 -8.19 -6.07 0.00
C LEU A 148 -7.55 -6.52 -1.33
N LEU A 149 -6.78 -7.61 -1.32
CA LEU A 149 -6.18 -8.17 -2.54
C LEU A 149 -7.25 -8.65 -3.53
N ALA A 150 -8.32 -9.30 -3.06
CA ALA A 150 -9.43 -9.74 -3.92
C ALA A 150 -10.18 -8.56 -4.57
N ILE A 151 -10.34 -7.43 -3.88
CA ILE A 151 -10.91 -6.21 -4.46
C ILE A 151 -9.95 -5.64 -5.51
N ARG A 152 -8.66 -5.57 -5.18
CA ARG A 152 -7.64 -5.01 -6.06
C ARG A 152 -7.45 -5.84 -7.34
N GLU A 153 -7.58 -7.16 -7.25
CA GLU A 153 -7.60 -8.04 -8.42
C GLU A 153 -8.67 -7.59 -9.43
N LYS A 154 -9.88 -7.30 -8.99
CA LYS A 154 -10.97 -6.81 -9.85
C LYS A 154 -10.69 -5.43 -10.46
N GLU A 155 -9.92 -4.59 -9.79
CA GLU A 155 -9.57 -3.25 -10.28
C GLU A 155 -8.53 -3.28 -11.41
N PHE A 156 -7.73 -4.35 -11.51
CA PHE A 156 -6.56 -4.36 -12.41
C PHE A 156 -6.51 -5.53 -13.39
N ILE A 157 -7.15 -6.67 -13.13
CA ILE A 157 -7.11 -7.81 -14.04
C ILE A 157 -8.21 -7.70 -15.10
N GLY A 158 -7.81 -7.73 -16.38
CA GLY A 158 -8.73 -7.64 -17.52
C GLY A 158 -9.34 -6.24 -17.74
N VAL A 159 -8.74 -5.21 -17.16
CA VAL A 159 -9.24 -3.83 -17.21
C VAL A 159 -8.42 -3.00 -18.21
N GLU A 160 -9.06 -2.11 -18.95
CA GLU A 160 -8.40 -1.23 -19.90
C GLU A 160 -7.45 -0.24 -19.24
N SER A 161 -6.36 0.12 -19.95
CA SER A 161 -5.31 0.99 -19.44
C SER A 161 -5.81 2.33 -18.91
N PHE A 162 -6.80 2.93 -19.59
CA PHE A 162 -7.40 4.18 -19.14
C PHE A 162 -8.10 4.03 -17.79
N ILE A 163 -8.89 2.96 -17.62
CA ILE A 163 -9.61 2.68 -16.40
C ILE A 163 -8.65 2.44 -15.23
N MET A 164 -7.55 1.71 -15.47
CA MET A 164 -6.50 1.52 -14.44
C MET A 164 -5.88 2.86 -14.02
N ILE A 165 -5.51 3.71 -14.97
CA ILE A 165 -4.93 5.04 -14.68
C ILE A 165 -5.94 5.90 -13.93
N ARG A 166 -7.20 5.91 -14.36
CA ARG A 166 -8.30 6.63 -13.71
C ARG A 166 -8.48 6.18 -12.25
N THR A 167 -8.55 4.87 -12.01
CA THR A 167 -8.67 4.28 -10.67
C THR A 167 -7.54 4.74 -9.76
N LEU A 168 -6.29 4.73 -10.26
CA LEU A 168 -5.12 5.17 -9.48
C LEU A 168 -5.09 6.68 -9.23
N ILE A 169 -5.56 7.50 -10.17
CA ILE A 169 -5.70 8.95 -9.95
C ILE A 169 -6.74 9.23 -8.85
N LEU A 170 -7.86 8.51 -8.86
CA LEU A 170 -8.88 8.62 -7.84
C LEU A 170 -8.36 8.14 -6.49
N GLU A 171 -7.67 6.99 -6.44
CA GLU A 171 -7.00 6.50 -5.23
C GLU A 171 -6.07 7.56 -4.64
N LEU A 172 -5.18 8.14 -5.47
CA LEU A 172 -4.27 9.19 -5.03
C LEU A 172 -5.02 10.47 -4.56
N GLY A 173 -6.16 10.77 -5.16
CA GLY A 173 -7.03 11.87 -4.74
C GLY A 173 -7.58 11.73 -3.31
N TYR A 174 -7.75 10.50 -2.83
CA TYR A 174 -8.19 10.20 -1.46
C TYR A 174 -7.07 10.27 -0.41
N TYR A 175 -5.81 10.30 -0.84
CA TYR A 175 -4.69 10.40 0.11
C TYR A 175 -4.75 11.71 0.88
N PRO A 176 -4.38 11.72 2.19
CA PRO A 176 -4.16 12.95 2.92
C PRO A 176 -3.24 13.89 2.15
N GLU A 177 -3.51 15.19 2.19
CA GLU A 177 -2.76 16.18 1.41
C GLU A 177 -1.26 16.14 1.70
N GLU A 178 -0.90 15.98 2.97
CA GLU A 178 0.48 15.87 3.44
C GLU A 178 1.26 14.71 2.79
N TYR A 179 0.59 13.58 2.50
CA TYR A 179 1.19 12.45 1.80
C TYR A 179 1.16 12.63 0.28
N ARG A 180 0.00 13.07 -0.26
CA ARG A 180 -0.18 13.27 -1.69
C ARG A 180 0.82 14.27 -2.28
N GLU A 181 1.20 15.32 -1.52
CA GLU A 181 2.16 16.33 -1.97
C GLU A 181 3.58 15.81 -2.14
N GLN A 182 3.92 14.69 -1.53
CA GLN A 182 5.20 14.02 -1.64
C GLN A 182 5.24 13.01 -2.81
N ILE A 183 4.10 12.68 -3.42
CA ILE A 183 3.97 11.60 -4.39
C ILE A 183 3.92 12.14 -5.82
N ASN A 184 4.84 11.65 -6.67
CA ASN A 184 4.80 11.92 -8.10
C ASN A 184 3.75 11.00 -8.77
N VAL A 185 2.72 11.59 -9.42
CA VAL A 185 1.59 10.86 -10.00
C VAL A 185 2.01 9.86 -11.08
N LEU A 186 3.01 10.19 -11.91
CA LEU A 186 3.52 9.27 -12.93
C LEU A 186 4.18 8.06 -12.30
N ASN A 187 5.07 8.27 -11.33
CA ASN A 187 5.76 7.19 -10.62
C ASN A 187 4.76 6.33 -9.83
N PHE A 188 3.75 6.96 -9.22
CA PHE A 188 2.69 6.27 -8.51
C PHE A 188 1.94 5.27 -9.40
N ILE A 189 1.55 5.71 -10.62
CA ILE A 189 0.87 4.86 -11.59
C ILE A 189 1.83 3.79 -12.14
N GLN A 190 3.05 4.18 -12.49
CA GLN A 190 4.03 3.30 -13.13
C GLN A 190 4.44 2.13 -12.22
N ARG A 191 4.57 2.37 -10.91
CA ARG A 191 4.89 1.32 -9.93
C ARG A 191 3.75 0.31 -9.70
N ARG A 192 2.52 0.68 -10.03
CA ARG A 192 1.31 -0.13 -9.79
C ARG A 192 0.74 -0.79 -11.04
N THR A 193 1.34 -0.53 -12.20
CA THR A 193 0.87 -1.04 -13.48
C THR A 193 2.04 -1.42 -14.39
N ASN A 194 1.78 -2.30 -15.35
CA ASN A 194 2.74 -2.62 -16.43
C ASN A 194 2.63 -1.65 -17.64
N LEU A 195 2.03 -0.49 -17.44
CA LEU A 195 1.82 0.47 -18.53
C LEU A 195 3.11 1.21 -18.87
N SER A 196 3.29 1.48 -20.17
CA SER A 196 4.43 2.26 -20.62
C SER A 196 4.36 3.70 -20.11
N ARG A 197 5.53 4.28 -19.79
CA ARG A 197 5.64 5.68 -19.38
C ARG A 197 4.96 6.64 -20.35
N SER A 198 5.12 6.40 -21.66
CA SER A 198 4.51 7.23 -22.72
C SER A 198 2.98 7.15 -22.72
N GLY A 199 2.42 5.95 -22.53
CA GLY A 199 0.97 5.75 -22.43
C GLY A 199 0.38 6.47 -21.21
N ILE A 200 1.02 6.36 -20.06
CA ILE A 200 0.58 7.08 -18.84
C ILE A 200 0.63 8.60 -19.07
N LEU A 201 1.75 9.12 -19.59
CA LEU A 201 1.91 10.55 -19.86
C LEU A 201 0.88 11.07 -20.88
N TYR A 202 0.54 10.28 -21.90
CA TYR A 202 -0.51 10.63 -22.85
C TYR A 202 -1.85 10.83 -22.14
N VAL A 203 -2.30 9.85 -21.36
CA VAL A 203 -3.57 9.94 -20.63
C VAL A 203 -3.57 11.11 -19.63
N LEU A 204 -2.49 11.29 -18.87
CA LEU A 204 -2.35 12.42 -17.94
C LEU A 204 -2.43 13.77 -18.68
N SER A 205 -1.85 13.87 -19.89
CA SER A 205 -1.91 15.07 -20.72
C SER A 205 -3.33 15.38 -21.18
N GLU A 206 -4.06 14.37 -21.66
CA GLU A 206 -5.45 14.55 -22.12
C GLU A 206 -6.37 14.93 -20.95
N LEU A 207 -6.22 14.29 -19.78
CA LEU A 207 -6.99 14.66 -18.59
C LEU A 207 -6.70 16.09 -18.11
N ARG A 208 -5.46 16.56 -18.25
CA ARG A 208 -5.10 17.97 -17.96
C ARG A 208 -5.69 18.94 -18.98
N LYS A 209 -5.61 18.65 -20.27
CA LYS A 209 -6.21 19.47 -21.36
C LYS A 209 -7.72 19.60 -21.18
N GLY A 210 -8.38 18.50 -20.80
CA GLY A 210 -9.81 18.49 -20.51
C GLY A 210 -10.16 19.12 -19.15
N GLU A 211 -9.16 19.63 -18.41
CA GLU A 211 -9.32 20.21 -17.06
C GLU A 211 -9.93 19.24 -16.02
N TYR A 212 -9.83 17.93 -16.24
CA TYR A 212 -10.30 16.93 -15.27
C TYR A 212 -9.41 16.90 -14.04
N ILE A 213 -8.10 17.05 -14.22
CA ILE A 213 -7.11 17.03 -13.14
C ILE A 213 -6.17 18.23 -13.21
N SER A 214 -5.69 18.65 -12.05
CA SER A 214 -4.61 19.63 -11.90
C SER A 214 -3.36 18.93 -11.40
N VAL A 215 -2.28 18.97 -12.20
CA VAL A 215 -0.97 18.41 -11.84
C VAL A 215 0.07 19.52 -11.93
N HIS A 216 0.82 19.73 -10.84
CA HIS A 216 1.91 20.70 -10.80
C HIS A 216 3.20 20.03 -10.34
N ARG A 217 4.27 20.15 -11.14
CA ARG A 217 5.58 19.51 -10.89
C ARG A 217 5.48 18.00 -10.61
N GLY A 218 4.54 17.31 -11.29
CA GLY A 218 4.30 15.89 -11.11
C GLY A 218 3.42 15.52 -9.92
N VAL A 219 2.96 16.47 -9.11
CA VAL A 219 2.08 16.25 -7.95
C VAL A 219 0.63 16.51 -8.34
N LEU A 220 -0.28 15.62 -7.96
CA LEU A 220 -1.72 15.78 -8.15
C LEU A 220 -2.26 16.83 -7.17
N LYS A 221 -2.66 18.00 -7.69
CA LYS A 221 -3.18 19.13 -6.90
C LYS A 221 -4.70 19.13 -6.78
N GLY A 222 -5.40 18.47 -7.71
CA GLY A 222 -6.86 18.40 -7.67
C GLY A 222 -7.44 17.48 -8.72
N ILE A 223 -8.64 17.00 -8.44
CA ILE A 223 -9.58 16.42 -9.39
C ILE A 223 -10.71 17.43 -9.53
N ASN A 224 -10.79 18.11 -10.67
CA ASN A 224 -11.63 19.29 -10.86
C ASN A 224 -13.00 18.96 -11.45
N LYS A 225 -13.09 17.84 -12.17
CA LYS A 225 -14.31 17.34 -12.81
C LYS A 225 -14.37 15.82 -12.68
N ARG A 226 -15.56 15.26 -12.80
CA ARG A 226 -15.74 13.80 -12.87
C ARG A 226 -14.98 13.26 -14.07
N ILE A 227 -13.99 12.39 -13.84
CA ILE A 227 -13.24 11.72 -14.91
C ILE A 227 -14.19 10.71 -15.57
N PRO A 228 -14.38 10.74 -16.91
CA PRO A 228 -15.28 9.82 -17.60
C PRO A 228 -14.88 8.35 -17.38
N VAL A 229 -15.81 7.44 -17.58
CA VAL A 229 -15.56 5.99 -17.48
C VAL A 229 -14.96 5.50 -18.81
N ASP A 230 -15.34 6.10 -19.93
CA ASP A 230 -14.85 5.80 -21.27
C ASP A 230 -14.04 7.00 -21.80
N PHE A 231 -13.00 6.70 -22.61
CA PHE A 231 -12.10 7.72 -23.19
C PHE A 231 -11.91 7.52 -24.68
#